data_12c121970eff9e8b1431f7a6ec46500b
#
_entry.id   12c121970eff9e8b1431f7a6ec46500b
#
_cell.length_a   1.000
_cell.length_b   1.000
_cell.length_c   1.000
_cell.angle_alpha   90.00
_cell.angle_beta   90.00
_cell.angle_gamma   90.00
#
_symmetry.space_group_name_H-M   'P 1'
#
loop_
_entity.id
_entity.type
_entity.pdbx_description
1 polymer ?
#
loop_
_entity_poly.entity_id
_entity_poly.type
_entity_poly.pdbx_seq_one_letter_code
_entity_poly.pdbx_strand_id
1 'polypeptide(L)'
;MLYYYLFFSVVFIPLTIIIYQIIPKRFRWVMLLLASIGFYFTFSYYLFVFLIFSTAVTYCTGRILERVSNNKKNALKLLKENKELASDKEAMKKSKADVKAKFQKKSRLILTVGIILALSTLLYLKYYNFFAENINSWFGSKANPEILPIRTLALPLGISFYTMQTISYLVDVYWGKYEAQKNPFKLLLYLCFFPTIIEGPIALYSDMKDRLYVGNSIDPDNIVRGFTRFIWGIMKKLVIADRLSPAVTLLFDPGHKTKGFEVVAAAVLFTVMEYMDFSGCMDMVIGIARMFGITLPENFRQPFLARNASEFWRRWHISLGVWFKTYIFYPVSMSGLSKKWGKIARGKVNKHLTRVVASAIALLPVWLCNGLWHGPKWTYIFYGVFYFVVIVLELLLEPVGDGILKRIHTSKENKVVNVIRILKTWIIIFTGELFFQAYSLKEGFRMLGDIGHGFKISSLWNGDALTWGLDLYDWLVVLIMLIVVIIINLIREKGVDIPDALLHRPLVLRWALLLMLLMVITIFGCYGPGFEEVDLIYAGF
;
A
#
# COMPACT_ATOMS: atom_id res chain seq x y z
N MET A 1 -10.55 12.31 -4.84
CA MET A 1 -11.89 12.88 -4.86
C MET A 1 -12.60 12.91 -3.50
N LEU A 2 -12.68 11.84 -2.75
CA LEU A 2 -13.59 11.63 -1.63
C LEU A 2 -13.25 12.32 -0.32
N TYR A 3 -11.98 12.38 0.07
CA TYR A 3 -11.59 12.86 1.41
C TYR A 3 -11.44 14.36 1.51
N TYR A 4 -11.31 15.07 0.40
CA TYR A 4 -11.16 16.52 0.36
C TYR A 4 -12.39 17.27 -0.15
N TYR A 5 -13.44 16.55 -0.60
CA TYR A 5 -14.70 17.21 -0.92
C TYR A 5 -15.22 18.02 0.26
N LEU A 6 -15.62 19.24 -0.02
CA LEU A 6 -16.12 20.16 0.99
C LEU A 6 -17.23 19.53 1.85
N PHE A 7 -18.19 18.85 1.20
CA PHE A 7 -19.26 18.15 1.92
C PHE A 7 -18.72 17.06 2.84
N PHE A 8 -17.79 16.24 2.37
CA PHE A 8 -17.19 15.18 3.18
C PHE A 8 -16.43 15.75 4.37
N SER A 9 -15.58 16.75 4.13
CA SER A 9 -14.71 17.35 5.15
C SER A 9 -15.45 18.19 6.16
N VAL A 10 -16.44 19.00 5.72
CA VAL A 10 -17.12 20.01 6.55
C VAL A 10 -18.43 19.50 7.12
N VAL A 11 -19.09 18.55 6.46
CA VAL A 11 -20.39 18.04 6.91
C VAL A 11 -20.28 16.61 7.42
N PHE A 12 -19.84 15.66 6.58
CA PHE A 12 -19.88 14.23 6.92
C PHE A 12 -18.99 13.89 8.12
N ILE A 13 -17.72 14.32 8.13
CA ILE A 13 -16.79 14.01 9.23
C ILE A 13 -17.25 14.64 10.55
N PRO A 14 -17.52 15.97 10.65
CA PRO A 14 -17.97 16.58 11.91
C PRO A 14 -19.29 15.98 12.42
N LEU A 15 -20.27 15.80 11.53
CA LEU A 15 -21.55 15.19 11.89
C LEU A 15 -21.36 13.77 12.43
N THR A 16 -20.52 12.96 11.76
CA THR A 16 -20.20 11.61 12.19
C THR A 16 -19.52 11.59 13.57
N ILE A 17 -18.59 12.52 13.84
CA ILE A 17 -17.93 12.65 15.15
C ILE A 17 -18.95 13.04 16.23
N ILE A 18 -19.82 14.01 15.96
CA ILE A 18 -20.85 14.48 16.90
C ILE A 18 -21.81 13.33 17.25
N ILE A 19 -22.38 12.66 16.24
CA ILE A 19 -23.30 11.54 16.44
C ILE A 19 -22.59 10.41 17.20
N TYR A 20 -21.34 10.09 16.85
CA TYR A 20 -20.54 9.07 17.52
C TYR A 20 -20.38 9.35 19.03
N GLN A 21 -20.27 10.60 19.44
CA GLN A 21 -20.15 10.96 20.86
C GLN A 21 -21.49 10.98 21.61
N ILE A 22 -22.58 11.33 20.95
CA ILE A 22 -23.94 11.32 21.54
C ILE A 22 -24.40 9.89 21.83
N ILE A 23 -24.07 8.95 20.94
CA ILE A 23 -24.47 7.54 21.06
C ILE A 23 -23.75 6.87 22.26
N PRO A 24 -24.47 6.06 23.08
CA PRO A 24 -23.85 5.29 24.16
C PRO A 24 -22.69 4.43 23.67
N LYS A 25 -21.60 4.34 24.45
CA LYS A 25 -20.35 3.65 24.10
C LYS A 25 -20.55 2.28 23.46
N ARG A 26 -21.48 1.46 24.00
CA ARG A 26 -21.77 0.10 23.51
C ARG A 26 -22.28 0.05 22.07
N PHE A 27 -22.84 1.14 21.54
CA PHE A 27 -23.40 1.21 20.18
C PHE A 27 -22.57 2.04 19.22
N ARG A 28 -21.48 2.67 19.66
CA ARG A 28 -20.62 3.52 18.81
C ARG A 28 -20.05 2.77 17.60
N TRP A 29 -19.70 1.50 17.77
CA TRP A 29 -19.25 0.67 16.65
C TRP A 29 -20.35 0.44 15.60
N VAL A 30 -21.64 0.37 16.03
CA VAL A 30 -22.79 0.26 15.11
C VAL A 30 -22.91 1.53 14.29
N MET A 31 -22.75 2.69 14.94
CA MET A 31 -22.76 3.98 14.25
C MET A 31 -21.64 4.07 13.21
N LEU A 32 -20.41 3.65 13.54
CA LEU A 32 -19.32 3.59 12.56
C LEU A 32 -19.64 2.63 11.41
N LEU A 33 -20.30 1.51 11.68
CA LEU A 33 -20.76 0.58 10.63
C LEU A 33 -21.76 1.26 9.70
N LEU A 34 -22.78 1.91 10.26
CA LEU A 34 -23.80 2.61 9.47
C LEU A 34 -23.22 3.76 8.65
N ALA A 35 -22.30 4.54 9.24
CA ALA A 35 -21.57 5.58 8.52
C ALA A 35 -20.73 5.00 7.37
N SER A 36 -20.06 3.86 7.60
CA SER A 36 -19.26 3.18 6.57
C SER A 36 -20.12 2.61 5.44
N ILE A 37 -21.28 2.03 5.76
CA ILE A 37 -22.24 1.55 4.76
C ILE A 37 -22.81 2.72 3.96
N GLY A 38 -23.23 3.80 4.64
CA GLY A 38 -23.72 5.01 3.99
C GLY A 38 -22.69 5.60 3.05
N PHE A 39 -21.44 5.72 3.51
CA PHE A 39 -20.33 6.17 2.70
C PHE A 39 -20.08 5.27 1.48
N TYR A 40 -20.11 3.94 1.64
CA TYR A 40 -19.97 3.01 0.52
C TYR A 40 -21.08 3.19 -0.53
N PHE A 41 -22.31 3.41 -0.08
CA PHE A 41 -23.49 3.56 -0.95
C PHE A 41 -23.45 4.82 -1.81
N THR A 42 -22.79 5.89 -1.35
CA THR A 42 -22.63 7.10 -2.16
C THR A 42 -21.80 6.87 -3.43
N PHE A 43 -21.01 5.78 -3.48
CA PHE A 43 -20.12 5.47 -4.61
C PHE A 43 -20.53 4.22 -5.39
N SER A 44 -21.00 3.17 -4.71
CA SER A 44 -21.14 1.85 -5.32
C SER A 44 -22.23 1.02 -4.64
N TYR A 45 -23.46 1.53 -4.56
CA TYR A 45 -24.53 0.86 -3.80
C TYR A 45 -24.81 -0.57 -4.31
N TYR A 46 -24.87 -0.80 -5.62
CA TYR A 46 -25.14 -2.13 -6.20
C TYR A 46 -23.94 -3.09 -6.10
N LEU A 47 -22.72 -2.57 -5.99
CA LEU A 47 -21.51 -3.38 -5.83
C LEU A 47 -21.24 -3.77 -4.37
N PHE A 48 -22.05 -3.28 -3.43
CA PHE A 48 -21.99 -3.65 -2.01
C PHE A 48 -22.16 -5.16 -1.78
N VAL A 49 -22.84 -5.85 -2.69
CA VAL A 49 -23.01 -7.31 -2.66
C VAL A 49 -21.66 -8.06 -2.61
N PHE A 50 -20.63 -7.56 -3.29
CA PHE A 50 -19.30 -8.16 -3.27
C PHE A 50 -18.59 -8.01 -1.92
N LEU A 51 -18.80 -6.91 -1.24
CA LEU A 51 -18.29 -6.70 0.13
C LEU A 51 -19.01 -7.62 1.13
N ILE A 52 -20.35 -7.77 1.01
CA ILE A 52 -21.12 -8.75 1.80
C ILE A 52 -20.63 -10.17 1.54
N PHE A 53 -20.43 -10.55 0.27
CA PHE A 53 -19.89 -11.85 -0.10
C PHE A 53 -18.50 -12.08 0.55
N SER A 54 -17.58 -11.12 0.43
CA SER A 54 -16.26 -11.21 1.06
C SER A 54 -16.33 -11.32 2.57
N THR A 55 -17.27 -10.58 3.20
CA THR A 55 -17.51 -10.67 4.65
C THR A 55 -18.03 -12.04 5.04
N ALA A 56 -18.96 -12.60 4.28
CA ALA A 56 -19.51 -13.94 4.52
C ALA A 56 -18.45 -15.03 4.37
N VAL A 57 -17.64 -14.99 3.31
CA VAL A 57 -16.50 -15.90 3.10
C VAL A 57 -15.52 -15.80 4.28
N THR A 58 -15.15 -14.58 4.68
CA THR A 58 -14.21 -14.33 5.78
C THR A 58 -14.76 -14.88 7.11
N TYR A 59 -16.03 -14.59 7.39
CA TYR A 59 -16.69 -15.02 8.62
C TYR A 59 -16.82 -16.55 8.67
N CYS A 60 -17.41 -17.18 7.66
CA CYS A 60 -17.64 -18.62 7.63
C CYS A 60 -16.32 -19.39 7.70
N THR A 61 -15.35 -19.03 6.86
CA THR A 61 -14.03 -19.68 6.84
C THR A 61 -13.31 -19.51 8.18
N GLY A 62 -13.30 -18.31 8.75
CA GLY A 62 -12.68 -18.04 10.05
C GLY A 62 -13.31 -18.86 11.17
N ARG A 63 -14.65 -18.93 11.24
CA ARG A 63 -15.37 -19.74 12.23
C ARG A 63 -15.13 -21.25 12.08
N ILE A 64 -15.02 -21.74 10.84
CA ILE A 64 -14.70 -23.16 10.57
C ILE A 64 -13.26 -23.45 11.00
N LEU A 65 -12.29 -22.59 10.67
CA LEU A 65 -10.88 -22.72 11.09
C LEU A 65 -10.76 -22.76 12.62
N GLU A 66 -11.46 -21.89 13.33
CA GLU A 66 -11.47 -21.87 14.80
C GLU A 66 -12.05 -23.18 15.37
N ARG A 67 -13.19 -23.66 14.83
CA ARG A 67 -13.78 -24.95 15.25
C ARG A 67 -12.79 -26.11 15.06
N VAL A 68 -12.09 -26.17 13.93
CA VAL A 68 -11.07 -27.19 13.64
C VAL A 68 -9.89 -27.08 14.63
N SER A 69 -9.47 -25.85 14.95
CA SER A 69 -8.41 -25.60 15.94
C SER A 69 -8.83 -26.06 17.34
N ASN A 70 -10.06 -25.77 17.75
CA ASN A 70 -10.58 -26.20 19.06
C ASN A 70 -10.74 -27.72 19.13
N ASN A 71 -11.25 -28.38 18.08
CA ASN A 71 -11.33 -29.84 18.00
C ASN A 71 -9.94 -30.48 18.06
N LYS A 72 -8.91 -29.89 17.44
CA LYS A 72 -7.52 -30.31 17.58
C LYS A 72 -7.03 -30.23 19.03
N LYS A 73 -7.31 -29.11 19.72
CA LYS A 73 -6.93 -28.91 21.12
C LYS A 73 -7.59 -29.99 21.99
N ASN A 74 -8.89 -30.25 21.80
CA ASN A 74 -9.64 -31.28 22.54
C ASN A 74 -9.10 -32.69 22.26
N ALA A 75 -8.86 -33.05 20.99
CA ALA A 75 -8.28 -34.36 20.65
C ALA A 75 -6.89 -34.56 21.27
N LEU A 76 -6.05 -33.53 21.31
CA LEU A 76 -4.74 -33.60 21.97
C LEU A 76 -4.84 -33.65 23.48
N LYS A 77 -5.91 -33.10 24.11
CA LYS A 77 -6.18 -33.20 25.52
C LYS A 77 -6.60 -34.65 25.90
N LEU A 78 -7.55 -35.22 25.16
CA LEU A 78 -7.99 -36.61 25.34
C LEU A 78 -6.85 -37.62 25.20
N LEU A 79 -5.93 -37.40 24.22
CA LEU A 79 -4.74 -38.25 24.10
C LEU A 79 -3.82 -38.18 25.33
N LYS A 80 -3.74 -37.05 26.02
CA LYS A 80 -2.93 -36.90 27.24
C LYS A 80 -3.57 -37.56 28.45
N GLU A 81 -4.90 -37.66 28.48
CA GLU A 81 -5.69 -38.25 29.57
C GLU A 81 -5.77 -39.78 29.46
N ASN A 82 -5.43 -40.34 28.28
CA ASN A 82 -5.39 -41.81 28.10
C ASN A 82 -4.15 -42.39 28.78
N LYS A 83 -4.38 -43.10 29.91
CA LYS A 83 -3.33 -43.66 30.76
C LYS A 83 -2.52 -44.78 30.07
N GLU A 84 -3.15 -45.58 29.20
CA GLU A 84 -2.47 -46.63 28.44
C GLU A 84 -1.46 -46.07 27.45
N LEU A 85 -1.85 -45.02 26.70
CA LEU A 85 -0.95 -44.33 25.80
C LEU A 85 0.10 -43.46 26.53
N ALA A 86 -0.18 -43.04 27.76
CA ALA A 86 0.76 -42.23 28.55
C ALA A 86 1.96 -43.07 29.05
N SER A 87 1.81 -44.40 29.18
CA SER A 87 2.90 -45.31 29.57
C SER A 87 3.91 -45.57 28.46
N ASP A 88 3.48 -45.45 27.17
CA ASP A 88 4.36 -45.60 26.00
C ASP A 88 4.65 -44.21 25.35
N LYS A 89 5.86 -43.70 25.58
CA LYS A 89 6.30 -42.40 25.06
C LYS A 89 6.37 -42.35 23.54
N GLU A 90 6.71 -43.45 22.86
CA GLU A 90 6.80 -43.47 21.37
C GLU A 90 5.42 -43.54 20.75
N ALA A 91 4.53 -44.41 21.23
CA ALA A 91 3.15 -44.48 20.77
C ALA A 91 2.43 -43.14 21.00
N MET A 92 2.62 -42.49 22.14
CA MET A 92 2.08 -41.16 22.45
C MET A 92 2.61 -40.09 21.49
N LYS A 93 3.91 -40.07 21.16
CA LYS A 93 4.52 -39.13 20.22
C LYS A 93 3.97 -39.33 18.82
N LYS A 94 3.82 -40.58 18.36
CA LYS A 94 3.24 -40.91 17.05
C LYS A 94 1.78 -40.50 16.98
N SER A 95 0.94 -40.87 17.94
CA SER A 95 -0.47 -40.47 17.97
C SER A 95 -0.69 -38.96 17.98
N LYS A 96 0.13 -38.19 18.74
CA LYS A 96 0.11 -36.73 18.71
C LYS A 96 0.52 -36.16 17.35
N ALA A 97 1.50 -36.76 16.67
CA ALA A 97 1.91 -36.33 15.33
C ALA A 97 0.81 -36.57 14.30
N ASP A 98 0.16 -37.73 14.34
CA ASP A 98 -0.93 -38.12 13.45
C ASP A 98 -2.16 -37.20 13.62
N VAL A 99 -2.56 -36.93 14.87
CA VAL A 99 -3.64 -35.97 15.15
C VAL A 99 -3.26 -34.58 14.61
N LYS A 100 -2.05 -34.10 14.90
CA LYS A 100 -1.59 -32.81 14.37
C LYS A 100 -1.63 -32.77 12.83
N ALA A 101 -1.12 -33.78 12.15
CA ALA A 101 -1.08 -33.87 10.69
C ALA A 101 -2.49 -33.89 10.08
N LYS A 102 -3.42 -34.67 10.64
CA LYS A 102 -4.82 -34.76 10.20
C LYS A 102 -5.51 -33.39 10.26
N PHE A 103 -5.45 -32.74 11.42
CA PHE A 103 -6.08 -31.41 11.59
C PHE A 103 -5.38 -30.32 10.77
N GLN A 104 -4.07 -30.40 10.60
CA GLN A 104 -3.32 -29.46 9.77
C GLN A 104 -3.71 -29.57 8.30
N LYS A 105 -3.86 -30.80 7.75
CA LYS A 105 -4.33 -31.02 6.37
C LYS A 105 -5.74 -30.43 6.18
N LYS A 106 -6.66 -30.68 7.13
CA LYS A 106 -8.01 -30.12 7.10
C LYS A 106 -8.01 -28.60 7.16
N SER A 107 -7.25 -28.00 8.08
CA SER A 107 -7.16 -26.53 8.19
C SER A 107 -6.55 -25.89 6.95
N ARG A 108 -5.53 -26.50 6.33
CA ARG A 108 -4.95 -26.02 5.08
C ARG A 108 -5.96 -26.01 3.95
N LEU A 109 -6.73 -27.08 3.79
CA LEU A 109 -7.77 -27.16 2.75
C LEU A 109 -8.81 -26.04 2.94
N ILE A 110 -9.32 -25.86 4.17
CA ILE A 110 -10.30 -24.82 4.48
C ILE A 110 -9.73 -23.42 4.18
N LEU A 111 -8.49 -23.14 4.61
CA LEU A 111 -7.82 -21.89 4.33
C LEU A 111 -7.66 -21.67 2.82
N THR A 112 -7.20 -22.67 2.08
CA THR A 112 -7.00 -22.58 0.62
C THR A 112 -8.32 -22.28 -0.09
N VAL A 113 -9.41 -22.97 0.25
CA VAL A 113 -10.74 -22.70 -0.31
C VAL A 113 -11.19 -21.27 0.04
N GLY A 114 -11.03 -20.85 1.30
CA GLY A 114 -11.36 -19.47 1.71
C GLY A 114 -10.59 -18.41 0.95
N ILE A 115 -9.29 -18.61 0.72
CA ILE A 115 -8.45 -17.68 -0.07
C ILE A 115 -8.88 -17.67 -1.54
N ILE A 116 -9.16 -18.83 -2.15
CA ILE A 116 -9.64 -18.91 -3.54
C ILE A 116 -10.97 -18.15 -3.68
N LEU A 117 -11.91 -18.35 -2.77
CA LEU A 117 -13.19 -17.63 -2.77
C LEU A 117 -13.00 -16.12 -2.58
N ALA A 118 -12.10 -15.68 -1.70
CA ALA A 118 -11.79 -14.27 -1.52
C ALA A 118 -11.14 -13.65 -2.77
N LEU A 119 -10.26 -14.39 -3.45
CA LEU A 119 -9.59 -13.92 -4.67
C LEU A 119 -10.50 -13.97 -5.90
N SER A 120 -11.51 -14.85 -5.94
CA SER A 120 -12.33 -15.08 -7.15
C SER A 120 -13.02 -13.81 -7.65
N THR A 121 -13.57 -13.00 -6.73
CA THR A 121 -14.20 -11.72 -7.07
C THR A 121 -13.19 -10.71 -7.62
N LEU A 122 -12.03 -10.60 -7.00
CA LEU A 122 -10.96 -9.71 -7.45
C LEU A 122 -10.44 -10.15 -8.82
N LEU A 123 -10.14 -11.43 -9.00
CA LEU A 123 -9.62 -11.98 -10.26
C LEU A 123 -10.63 -11.80 -11.40
N TYR A 124 -11.92 -12.04 -11.14
CA TYR A 124 -12.94 -11.89 -12.16
C TYR A 124 -13.18 -10.42 -12.51
N LEU A 125 -13.36 -9.54 -11.52
CA LEU A 125 -13.75 -8.15 -11.80
C LEU A 125 -12.58 -7.28 -12.28
N LYS A 126 -11.38 -7.50 -11.76
CA LYS A 126 -10.22 -6.64 -12.06
C LYS A 126 -9.34 -7.22 -13.19
N TYR A 127 -9.20 -8.54 -13.29
CA TYR A 127 -8.18 -9.15 -14.16
C TYR A 127 -8.76 -9.91 -15.36
N TYR A 128 -10.06 -10.17 -15.42
CA TYR A 128 -10.67 -10.94 -16.51
C TYR A 128 -10.34 -10.36 -17.89
N ASN A 129 -10.56 -9.06 -18.11
CA ASN A 129 -10.31 -8.43 -19.40
C ASN A 129 -8.84 -8.50 -19.80
N PHE A 130 -7.93 -8.30 -18.86
CA PHE A 130 -6.49 -8.43 -19.14
C PHE A 130 -6.13 -9.83 -19.65
N PHE A 131 -6.66 -10.89 -19.04
CA PHE A 131 -6.44 -12.24 -19.54
C PHE A 131 -7.15 -12.48 -20.87
N ALA A 132 -8.37 -11.99 -21.04
CA ALA A 132 -9.11 -12.13 -22.29
C ALA A 132 -8.39 -11.42 -23.46
N GLU A 133 -7.94 -10.19 -23.28
CA GLU A 133 -7.16 -9.43 -24.27
C GLU A 133 -5.88 -10.14 -24.68
N ASN A 134 -5.11 -10.65 -23.70
CA ASN A 134 -3.88 -11.39 -23.99
C ASN A 134 -4.18 -12.71 -24.72
N ILE A 135 -5.19 -13.47 -24.32
CA ILE A 135 -5.59 -14.72 -25.00
C ILE A 135 -6.07 -14.41 -26.42
N ASN A 136 -6.89 -13.39 -26.62
CA ASN A 136 -7.34 -12.95 -27.93
C ASN A 136 -6.16 -12.50 -28.81
N SER A 137 -5.20 -11.78 -28.26
CA SER A 137 -4.00 -11.34 -28.98
C SER A 137 -3.07 -12.51 -29.38
N TRP A 138 -2.95 -13.55 -28.55
CA TRP A 138 -2.03 -14.66 -28.79
C TRP A 138 -2.63 -15.77 -29.65
N PHE A 139 -3.92 -16.02 -29.51
CA PHE A 139 -4.61 -17.18 -30.12
C PHE A 139 -5.74 -16.78 -31.05
N GLY A 140 -6.16 -15.51 -31.11
CA GLY A 140 -7.15 -15.00 -32.05
C GLY A 140 -6.64 -15.11 -33.49
N SER A 141 -7.56 -15.40 -34.41
CA SER A 141 -7.32 -15.45 -35.85
C SER A 141 -8.07 -14.33 -36.56
N LYS A 142 -7.74 -14.08 -37.84
CA LYS A 142 -8.50 -13.11 -38.66
C LYS A 142 -9.99 -13.48 -38.76
N ALA A 143 -10.31 -14.79 -38.71
CA ALA A 143 -11.70 -15.29 -38.81
C ALA A 143 -12.40 -15.25 -37.44
N ASN A 144 -11.67 -15.39 -36.33
CA ASN A 144 -12.19 -15.33 -34.96
C ASN A 144 -11.22 -14.54 -34.08
N PRO A 145 -11.25 -13.20 -34.12
CA PRO A 145 -10.32 -12.37 -33.36
C PRO A 145 -10.62 -12.37 -31.86
N GLU A 146 -11.84 -12.68 -31.46
CA GLU A 146 -12.32 -12.63 -30.07
C GLU A 146 -12.71 -14.04 -29.58
N ILE A 147 -11.73 -14.76 -29.01
CA ILE A 147 -11.94 -16.08 -28.38
C ILE A 147 -12.69 -15.93 -27.06
N LEU A 148 -12.34 -14.91 -26.28
CA LEU A 148 -12.99 -14.56 -25.04
C LEU A 148 -13.59 -13.16 -25.13
N PRO A 149 -14.89 -12.99 -24.80
CA PRO A 149 -15.56 -11.70 -24.90
C PRO A 149 -14.98 -10.71 -23.87
N ILE A 150 -14.70 -9.49 -24.32
CA ILE A 150 -14.37 -8.37 -23.44
C ILE A 150 -15.65 -7.90 -22.75
N ARG A 151 -15.59 -7.67 -21.43
CA ARG A 151 -16.75 -7.35 -20.60
C ARG A 151 -16.63 -5.98 -19.96
N THR A 152 -17.72 -5.24 -19.88
CA THR A 152 -17.79 -4.02 -19.08
C THR A 152 -18.03 -4.40 -17.62
N LEU A 153 -16.96 -4.43 -16.82
CA LEU A 153 -17.00 -4.82 -15.42
C LEU A 153 -16.75 -3.59 -14.53
N ALA A 154 -17.71 -3.28 -13.67
CA ALA A 154 -17.53 -2.24 -12.66
C ALA A 154 -16.78 -2.80 -11.45
N LEU A 155 -15.81 -2.02 -10.93
CA LEU A 155 -15.02 -2.40 -9.79
C LEU A 155 -15.66 -1.91 -8.49
N PRO A 156 -15.92 -2.81 -7.51
CA PRO A 156 -16.35 -2.42 -6.18
C PRO A 156 -15.29 -1.57 -5.48
N LEU A 157 -15.73 -0.52 -4.80
CA LEU A 157 -14.87 0.36 -4.03
C LEU A 157 -14.01 -0.45 -3.05
N GLY A 158 -12.69 -0.27 -3.11
CA GLY A 158 -11.74 -0.88 -2.18
C GLY A 158 -11.55 -2.39 -2.33
N ILE A 159 -11.97 -3.03 -3.43
CA ILE A 159 -11.91 -4.50 -3.61
C ILE A 159 -10.50 -5.06 -3.36
N SER A 160 -9.45 -4.39 -3.80
CA SER A 160 -8.06 -4.81 -3.58
C SER A 160 -7.70 -4.78 -2.09
N PHE A 161 -8.12 -3.74 -1.37
CA PHE A 161 -7.82 -3.55 0.06
C PHE A 161 -8.55 -4.56 0.94
N TYR A 162 -9.89 -4.69 0.82
CA TYR A 162 -10.62 -5.63 1.67
C TYR A 162 -10.33 -7.10 1.32
N THR A 163 -9.88 -7.40 0.09
CA THR A 163 -9.40 -8.75 -0.25
C THR A 163 -8.10 -9.07 0.51
N MET A 164 -7.14 -8.14 0.56
CA MET A 164 -5.92 -8.31 1.34
C MET A 164 -6.20 -8.41 2.84
N GLN A 165 -7.14 -7.61 3.37
CA GLN A 165 -7.60 -7.70 4.75
C GLN A 165 -8.24 -9.06 5.04
N THR A 166 -9.08 -9.58 4.13
CA THR A 166 -9.68 -10.92 4.23
C THR A 166 -8.62 -12.00 4.29
N ILE A 167 -7.65 -12.01 3.36
CA ILE A 167 -6.60 -13.01 3.31
C ILE A 167 -5.76 -12.97 4.59
N SER A 168 -5.32 -11.79 5.02
CA SER A 168 -4.52 -11.65 6.24
C SER A 168 -5.29 -12.13 7.48
N TYR A 169 -6.58 -11.79 7.59
CA TYR A 169 -7.44 -12.25 8.67
C TYR A 169 -7.53 -13.78 8.72
N LEU A 170 -7.80 -14.43 7.58
CA LEU A 170 -7.92 -15.88 7.49
C LEU A 170 -6.62 -16.61 7.84
N VAL A 171 -5.49 -16.08 7.34
CA VAL A 171 -4.17 -16.63 7.63
C VAL A 171 -3.82 -16.48 9.12
N ASP A 172 -4.11 -15.33 9.71
CA ASP A 172 -3.84 -15.07 11.12
C ASP A 172 -4.69 -15.94 12.06
N VAL A 173 -5.97 -16.17 11.72
CA VAL A 173 -6.82 -17.15 12.44
C VAL A 173 -6.28 -18.56 12.27
N TYR A 174 -5.84 -18.95 11.07
CA TYR A 174 -5.20 -20.26 10.83
C TYR A 174 -3.92 -20.44 11.65
N TRP A 175 -3.10 -19.39 11.79
CA TRP A 175 -1.89 -19.41 12.63
C TRP A 175 -2.21 -19.37 14.14
N GLY A 176 -3.46 -19.04 14.50
CA GLY A 176 -3.90 -18.94 15.89
C GLY A 176 -3.43 -17.69 16.62
N LYS A 177 -3.17 -16.60 15.88
CA LYS A 177 -2.79 -15.31 16.47
C LYS A 177 -3.93 -14.71 17.31
N TYR A 178 -5.18 -14.95 16.91
CA TYR A 178 -6.39 -14.55 17.62
C TYR A 178 -7.57 -15.50 17.28
N GLU A 179 -8.61 -15.47 18.10
CA GLU A 179 -9.87 -16.17 17.84
C GLU A 179 -10.64 -15.49 16.72
N ALA A 180 -11.42 -16.27 15.94
CA ALA A 180 -12.24 -15.71 14.89
C ALA A 180 -13.36 -14.85 15.48
N GLN A 181 -13.62 -13.71 14.85
CA GLN A 181 -14.69 -12.79 15.25
C GLN A 181 -16.06 -13.50 15.24
N LYS A 182 -16.77 -13.41 16.37
CA LYS A 182 -18.07 -14.07 16.56
C LYS A 182 -19.25 -13.28 15.98
N ASN A 183 -19.07 -11.98 15.80
CA ASN A 183 -20.10 -11.07 15.28
C ASN A 183 -19.78 -10.70 13.82
N PRO A 184 -20.60 -11.11 12.83
CA PRO A 184 -20.36 -10.82 11.41
C PRO A 184 -20.41 -9.31 11.09
N PHE A 185 -21.22 -8.53 11.81
CA PHE A 185 -21.31 -7.09 11.61
C PHE A 185 -20.06 -6.33 12.09
N LYS A 186 -19.39 -6.81 13.14
CA LYS A 186 -18.09 -6.29 13.54
C LYS A 186 -17.03 -6.61 12.49
N LEU A 187 -17.09 -7.80 11.88
CA LEU A 187 -16.18 -8.15 10.80
C LEU A 187 -16.46 -7.32 9.55
N LEU A 188 -17.73 -7.07 9.22
CA LEU A 188 -18.12 -6.15 8.14
C LEU A 188 -17.54 -4.75 8.38
N LEU A 189 -17.70 -4.20 9.61
CA LEU A 189 -17.11 -2.89 9.96
C LEU A 189 -15.59 -2.86 9.73
N TYR A 190 -14.87 -3.92 10.09
CA TYR A 190 -13.43 -4.01 9.85
C TYR A 190 -13.09 -3.92 8.36
N LEU A 191 -13.85 -4.60 7.50
CA LEU A 191 -13.61 -4.64 6.05
C LEU A 191 -14.08 -3.37 5.32
N CYS A 192 -15.09 -2.66 5.85
CA CYS A 192 -15.67 -1.49 5.20
C CYS A 192 -15.43 -0.17 5.95
N PHE A 193 -14.54 -0.14 6.95
CA PHE A 193 -14.30 1.07 7.75
C PHE A 193 -14.01 2.27 6.84
N PHE A 194 -14.92 3.26 6.85
CA PHE A 194 -14.99 4.32 5.84
C PHE A 194 -13.67 5.10 5.64
N PRO A 195 -12.83 5.33 6.66
CA PRO A 195 -11.57 6.01 6.40
C PRO A 195 -10.60 5.20 5.53
N THR A 196 -10.64 3.86 5.60
CA THR A 196 -9.65 2.98 4.95
C THR A 196 -10.15 2.25 3.72
N ILE A 197 -11.47 2.33 3.41
CA ILE A 197 -12.08 1.48 2.38
C ILE A 197 -11.64 1.82 0.95
N ILE A 198 -11.36 3.09 0.67
CA ILE A 198 -10.97 3.53 -0.69
C ILE A 198 -9.48 3.32 -0.89
N GLU A 199 -8.70 4.03 -0.11
CA GLU A 199 -7.26 4.09 -0.18
C GLU A 199 -6.73 4.40 1.21
N GLY A 200 -6.38 3.38 1.97
CA GLY A 200 -5.87 3.55 3.32
C GLY A 200 -4.68 2.63 3.60
N PRO A 201 -4.03 2.78 4.75
CA PRO A 201 -3.07 1.76 5.17
C PRO A 201 -3.77 0.40 5.24
N ILE A 202 -3.11 -0.66 4.74
CA ILE A 202 -3.61 -2.03 4.88
C ILE A 202 -3.47 -2.43 6.35
N ALA A 203 -4.46 -2.01 7.14
CA ALA A 203 -4.50 -2.28 8.57
C ALA A 203 -4.90 -3.74 8.83
N LEU A 204 -4.08 -4.47 9.56
CA LEU A 204 -4.40 -5.84 9.96
C LEU A 204 -5.49 -5.84 11.04
N TYR A 205 -6.25 -6.94 11.12
CA TYR A 205 -7.28 -7.07 12.15
C TYR A 205 -6.72 -6.92 13.57
N SER A 206 -5.49 -7.41 13.81
CA SER A 206 -4.78 -7.23 15.07
C SER A 206 -4.56 -5.77 15.45
N ASP A 207 -4.35 -4.89 14.47
CA ASP A 207 -4.03 -3.48 14.70
C ASP A 207 -5.28 -2.66 15.06
N MET A 208 -6.45 -3.10 14.59
CA MET A 208 -7.71 -2.35 14.72
C MET A 208 -8.66 -2.90 15.78
N LYS A 209 -8.69 -4.23 16.00
CA LYS A 209 -9.74 -4.91 16.80
C LYS A 209 -9.94 -4.34 18.21
N ASP A 210 -8.85 -3.91 18.86
CA ASP A 210 -8.88 -3.45 20.25
C ASP A 210 -9.37 -2.00 20.40
N ARG A 211 -9.48 -1.24 19.30
CA ARG A 211 -9.92 0.17 19.30
C ARG A 211 -11.19 0.43 18.48
N LEU A 212 -11.40 -0.36 17.43
CA LEU A 212 -12.53 -0.17 16.51
C LEU A 212 -13.89 -0.40 17.17
N TYR A 213 -13.96 -1.30 18.17
CA TYR A 213 -15.23 -1.74 18.78
C TYR A 213 -15.47 -1.22 20.19
N VAL A 214 -14.52 -0.51 20.79
CA VAL A 214 -14.58 -0.09 22.21
C VAL A 214 -15.49 1.12 22.43
N GLY A 215 -15.68 1.94 21.39
CA GLY A 215 -16.43 3.16 21.51
C GLY A 215 -15.67 4.25 22.28
N ASN A 216 -14.54 4.67 21.73
CA ASN A 216 -13.66 5.68 22.34
C ASN A 216 -14.41 6.98 22.65
N SER A 217 -14.09 7.60 23.77
CA SER A 217 -14.55 8.95 24.08
C SER A 217 -13.75 9.98 23.31
N ILE A 218 -14.34 11.18 23.13
CA ILE A 218 -13.63 12.30 22.52
C ILE A 218 -12.40 12.64 23.38
N ASP A 219 -11.31 12.84 22.70
CA ASP A 219 -10.07 13.32 23.28
C ASP A 219 -9.64 14.54 22.45
N PRO A 220 -9.65 15.75 23.03
CA PRO A 220 -9.30 16.98 22.34
C PRO A 220 -7.93 16.91 21.66
N ASP A 221 -6.95 16.23 22.27
CA ASP A 221 -5.62 16.06 21.69
C ASP A 221 -5.67 15.20 20.43
N ASN A 222 -6.45 14.11 20.44
CA ASN A 222 -6.65 13.29 19.25
C ASN A 222 -7.39 14.04 18.13
N ILE A 223 -8.34 14.93 18.49
CA ILE A 223 -9.01 15.80 17.50
C ILE A 223 -8.02 16.75 16.87
N VAL A 224 -7.22 17.47 17.67
CA VAL A 224 -6.23 18.43 17.13
C VAL A 224 -5.17 17.73 16.30
N ARG A 225 -4.60 16.62 16.78
CA ARG A 225 -3.60 15.82 16.02
C ARG A 225 -4.19 15.28 14.72
N GLY A 226 -5.40 14.71 14.79
CA GLY A 226 -6.09 14.16 13.63
C GLY A 226 -6.44 15.23 12.61
N PHE A 227 -6.98 16.35 13.03
CA PHE A 227 -7.34 17.49 12.17
C PHE A 227 -6.09 18.11 11.51
N THR A 228 -5.04 18.38 12.30
CA THR A 228 -3.76 18.90 11.75
C THR A 228 -3.22 17.99 10.66
N ARG A 229 -3.25 16.68 10.88
CA ARG A 229 -2.79 15.70 9.90
C ARG A 229 -3.70 15.64 8.67
N PHE A 230 -5.00 15.74 8.87
CA PHE A 230 -6.00 15.73 7.80
C PHE A 230 -5.81 16.93 6.85
N ILE A 231 -5.71 18.16 7.38
CA ILE A 231 -5.52 19.35 6.53
C ILE A 231 -4.14 19.37 5.87
N TRP A 232 -3.10 18.81 6.53
CA TRP A 232 -1.79 18.61 5.91
C TRP A 232 -1.86 17.66 4.69
N GLY A 233 -2.66 16.59 4.79
CA GLY A 233 -2.93 15.69 3.67
C GLY A 233 -3.65 16.38 2.51
N ILE A 234 -4.68 17.18 2.81
CA ILE A 234 -5.40 17.98 1.81
C ILE A 234 -4.46 18.94 1.09
N MET A 235 -3.57 19.64 1.81
CA MET A 235 -2.60 20.54 1.20
C MET A 235 -1.69 19.80 0.20
N LYS A 236 -1.15 18.63 0.58
CA LYS A 236 -0.31 17.84 -0.33
C LYS A 236 -1.06 17.44 -1.61
N LYS A 237 -2.32 17.02 -1.47
CA LYS A 237 -3.16 16.64 -2.61
C LYS A 237 -3.50 17.85 -3.47
N LEU A 238 -4.22 18.83 -2.93
CA LEU A 238 -4.82 19.91 -3.72
C LEU A 238 -3.80 20.96 -4.19
N VAL A 239 -2.76 21.24 -3.39
CA VAL A 239 -1.83 22.35 -3.73
C VAL A 239 -0.63 21.85 -4.53
N ILE A 240 -0.22 20.59 -4.34
CA ILE A 240 0.97 20.07 -5.03
C ILE A 240 0.61 19.00 -6.06
N ALA A 241 -0.05 17.91 -5.66
CA ALA A 241 -0.28 16.77 -6.55
C ALA A 241 -1.20 17.13 -7.72
N ASP A 242 -2.38 17.69 -7.44
CA ASP A 242 -3.35 18.06 -8.48
C ASP A 242 -2.82 19.17 -9.39
N ARG A 243 -2.04 20.10 -8.83
CA ARG A 243 -1.39 21.16 -9.62
C ARG A 243 -0.35 20.61 -10.59
N LEU A 244 0.36 19.53 -10.25
CA LEU A 244 1.32 18.89 -11.15
C LEU A 244 0.68 17.99 -12.21
N SER A 245 -0.59 17.61 -12.04
CA SER A 245 -1.29 16.66 -12.91
C SER A 245 -1.30 17.06 -14.39
N PRO A 246 -1.57 18.32 -14.80
CA PRO A 246 -1.54 18.72 -16.21
C PRO A 246 -0.17 18.47 -16.85
N ALA A 247 0.92 18.84 -16.17
CA ALA A 247 2.28 18.65 -16.69
C ALA A 247 2.62 17.16 -16.82
N VAL A 248 2.27 16.35 -15.84
CA VAL A 248 2.50 14.91 -15.89
C VAL A 248 1.68 14.28 -17.00
N THR A 249 0.41 14.63 -17.14
CA THR A 249 -0.47 14.10 -18.20
C THR A 249 0.09 14.43 -19.58
N LEU A 250 0.52 15.66 -19.81
CA LEU A 250 1.10 16.07 -21.08
C LEU A 250 2.40 15.32 -21.39
N LEU A 251 3.33 15.27 -20.42
CA LEU A 251 4.64 14.65 -20.62
C LEU A 251 4.59 13.12 -20.81
N PHE A 252 3.54 12.46 -20.34
CA PHE A 252 3.29 11.03 -20.57
C PHE A 252 2.32 10.76 -21.72
N ASP A 253 1.79 11.79 -22.38
CA ASP A 253 0.96 11.60 -23.55
C ASP A 253 1.82 11.11 -24.73
N PRO A 254 1.51 9.93 -25.33
CA PRO A 254 2.22 9.43 -26.50
C PRO A 254 2.24 10.42 -27.70
N GLY A 255 1.23 11.31 -27.80
CA GLY A 255 1.14 12.35 -28.82
C GLY A 255 2.18 13.45 -28.66
N HIS A 256 2.64 13.75 -27.46
CA HIS A 256 3.62 14.80 -27.16
C HIS A 256 5.06 14.44 -27.59
N LYS A 257 5.39 13.15 -27.76
CA LYS A 257 6.73 12.64 -28.14
C LYS A 257 7.86 13.17 -27.24
N THR A 258 7.64 13.10 -25.94
CA THR A 258 8.58 13.50 -24.88
C THR A 258 9.98 12.91 -25.11
N LYS A 259 11.04 13.74 -25.06
CA LYS A 259 12.43 13.37 -25.31
C LYS A 259 13.43 14.22 -24.52
N GLY A 260 14.68 13.76 -24.48
CA GLY A 260 15.75 14.49 -23.83
C GLY A 260 15.51 14.73 -22.34
N PHE A 261 15.69 15.98 -21.91
CA PHE A 261 15.47 16.36 -20.52
C PHE A 261 14.01 16.23 -20.07
N GLU A 262 13.04 16.38 -20.98
CA GLU A 262 11.62 16.23 -20.65
C GLU A 262 11.28 14.84 -20.09
N VAL A 263 11.97 13.78 -20.55
CA VAL A 263 11.78 12.42 -19.99
C VAL A 263 12.20 12.37 -18.53
N VAL A 264 13.31 13.02 -18.19
CA VAL A 264 13.77 13.10 -16.80
C VAL A 264 12.78 13.92 -15.96
N ALA A 265 12.32 15.05 -16.51
CA ALA A 265 11.30 15.88 -15.88
C ALA A 265 10.00 15.10 -15.65
N ALA A 266 9.51 14.37 -16.66
CA ALA A 266 8.33 13.52 -16.56
C ALA A 266 8.43 12.52 -15.40
N ALA A 267 9.54 11.77 -15.32
CA ALA A 267 9.75 10.78 -14.27
C ALA A 267 9.82 11.43 -12.87
N VAL A 268 10.51 12.56 -12.74
CA VAL A 268 10.63 13.30 -11.46
C VAL A 268 9.27 13.88 -11.05
N LEU A 269 8.58 14.58 -11.96
CA LEU A 269 7.30 15.21 -11.66
C LEU A 269 6.23 14.19 -11.32
N PHE A 270 6.17 13.07 -12.05
CA PHE A 270 5.25 11.98 -11.71
C PHE A 270 5.56 11.41 -10.32
N THR A 271 6.83 11.13 -10.01
CA THR A 271 7.22 10.59 -8.70
C THR A 271 6.85 11.55 -7.56
N VAL A 272 7.03 12.86 -7.76
CA VAL A 272 6.62 13.89 -6.78
C VAL A 272 5.10 13.93 -6.65
N MET A 273 4.39 13.95 -7.77
CA MET A 273 2.92 13.95 -7.80
C MET A 273 2.36 12.73 -7.07
N GLU A 274 2.83 11.53 -7.40
CA GLU A 274 2.41 10.29 -6.77
C GLU A 274 2.67 10.29 -5.26
N TYR A 275 3.86 10.74 -4.85
CA TYR A 275 4.18 10.84 -3.42
C TYR A 275 3.28 11.82 -2.68
N MET A 276 2.99 12.98 -3.27
CA MET A 276 2.13 13.99 -2.65
C MET A 276 0.68 13.52 -2.59
N ASP A 277 0.18 12.92 -3.66
CA ASP A 277 -1.16 12.33 -3.74
C ASP A 277 -1.33 11.23 -2.70
N PHE A 278 -0.52 10.18 -2.80
CA PHE A 278 -0.67 9.00 -1.96
C PHE A 278 -0.33 9.27 -0.49
N SER A 279 0.77 9.96 -0.18
CA SER A 279 1.07 10.32 1.22
C SER A 279 0.07 11.34 1.78
N GLY A 280 -0.52 12.19 0.94
CA GLY A 280 -1.60 13.10 1.29
C GLY A 280 -2.86 12.34 1.70
N CYS A 281 -3.29 11.37 0.88
CA CYS A 281 -4.40 10.48 1.19
C CYS A 281 -4.16 9.71 2.50
N MET A 282 -2.97 9.15 2.70
CA MET A 282 -2.63 8.46 3.96
C MET A 282 -2.72 9.38 5.17
N ASP A 283 -2.26 10.63 5.06
CA ASP A 283 -2.36 11.59 6.16
C ASP A 283 -3.83 11.96 6.44
N MET A 284 -4.67 12.10 5.42
CA MET A 284 -6.11 12.30 5.59
C MET A 284 -6.77 11.13 6.31
N VAL A 285 -6.55 9.91 5.85
CA VAL A 285 -7.13 8.69 6.40
C VAL A 285 -6.72 8.45 7.86
N ILE A 286 -5.42 8.55 8.14
CA ILE A 286 -4.89 8.35 9.49
C ILE A 286 -5.38 9.49 10.42
N GLY A 287 -5.46 10.72 9.90
CA GLY A 287 -6.01 11.86 10.62
C GLY A 287 -7.46 11.67 11.03
N ILE A 288 -8.31 11.25 10.08
CA ILE A 288 -9.74 10.96 10.35
C ILE A 288 -9.86 9.84 11.39
N ALA A 289 -9.19 8.71 11.20
CA ALA A 289 -9.24 7.60 12.15
C ALA A 289 -8.80 8.02 13.56
N ARG A 290 -7.77 8.88 13.65
CA ARG A 290 -7.28 9.43 14.92
C ARG A 290 -8.33 10.25 15.65
N MET A 291 -9.16 11.03 14.96
CA MET A 291 -10.24 11.80 15.56
C MET A 291 -11.30 10.91 16.25
N PHE A 292 -11.45 9.65 15.80
CA PHE A 292 -12.27 8.64 16.47
C PHE A 292 -11.51 7.83 17.54
N GLY A 293 -10.26 8.20 17.85
CA GLY A 293 -9.39 7.46 18.78
C GLY A 293 -8.89 6.12 18.22
N ILE A 294 -8.94 5.93 16.90
CA ILE A 294 -8.46 4.74 16.21
C ILE A 294 -7.10 5.04 15.59
N THR A 295 -6.07 4.29 15.98
CA THR A 295 -4.73 4.41 15.37
C THR A 295 -4.57 3.44 14.22
N LEU A 296 -4.12 3.96 13.09
CA LEU A 296 -3.76 3.19 11.91
C LEU A 296 -2.22 3.15 11.76
N PRO A 297 -1.68 2.14 11.08
CA PRO A 297 -0.24 2.07 10.81
C PRO A 297 0.21 3.19 9.87
N GLU A 298 1.45 3.66 10.06
CA GLU A 298 2.10 4.61 9.15
C GLU A 298 2.40 3.94 7.81
N ASN A 299 2.21 4.70 6.72
CA ASN A 299 2.45 4.19 5.37
C ASN A 299 3.69 4.82 4.69
N PHE A 300 4.18 5.94 5.21
CA PHE A 300 5.36 6.63 4.70
C PHE A 300 6.28 7.09 5.82
N ARG A 301 7.60 6.92 5.60
CA ARG A 301 8.65 7.41 6.50
C ARG A 301 9.82 7.96 5.68
N GLN A 302 9.71 9.21 5.21
CA GLN A 302 10.71 9.95 4.44
C GLN A 302 11.43 9.09 3.38
N PRO A 303 10.73 8.55 2.36
CA PRO A 303 11.27 7.53 1.46
C PRO A 303 12.45 8.03 0.61
N PHE A 304 12.47 9.31 0.26
CA PHE A 304 13.53 9.89 -0.57
C PHE A 304 14.87 10.11 0.17
N LEU A 305 14.95 9.78 1.47
CA LEU A 305 16.21 9.71 2.22
C LEU A 305 16.80 8.29 2.22
N ALA A 306 16.19 7.35 1.51
CA ALA A 306 16.66 5.98 1.41
C ALA A 306 17.97 5.87 0.62
N ARG A 307 18.88 4.99 1.07
CA ARG A 307 20.24 4.80 0.54
C ARG A 307 20.33 3.60 -0.41
N ASN A 308 19.27 2.84 -0.57
CA ASN A 308 19.12 1.72 -1.52
C ASN A 308 17.63 1.40 -1.73
N ALA A 309 17.34 0.61 -2.78
CA ALA A 309 15.97 0.24 -3.14
C ALA A 309 15.25 -0.52 -2.01
N SER A 310 15.94 -1.43 -1.32
CA SER A 310 15.34 -2.15 -0.19
C SER A 310 14.97 -1.21 0.99
N GLU A 311 15.75 -0.17 1.26
CA GLU A 311 15.42 0.83 2.28
C GLU A 311 14.26 1.71 1.83
N PHE A 312 14.22 2.11 0.55
CA PHE A 312 13.12 2.87 -0.03
C PHE A 312 11.80 2.14 0.21
N TRP A 313 11.68 0.88 -0.14
CA TRP A 313 10.47 0.08 0.03
C TRP A 313 10.11 -0.24 1.50
N ARG A 314 11.01 -0.06 2.43
CA ARG A 314 10.69 -0.08 3.88
C ARG A 314 10.13 1.25 4.37
N ARG A 315 10.26 2.33 3.57
CA ARG A 315 9.82 3.69 3.89
C ARG A 315 8.63 4.14 3.03
N TRP A 316 8.39 3.48 1.91
CA TRP A 316 7.31 3.70 0.96
C TRP A 316 6.28 2.58 1.07
N HIS A 317 4.99 2.95 1.13
CA HIS A 317 3.86 2.00 1.20
C HIS A 317 4.08 0.88 2.23
N ILE A 318 4.42 1.29 3.46
CA ILE A 318 4.91 0.40 4.53
C ILE A 318 3.92 -0.72 4.82
N SER A 319 2.62 -0.41 4.88
CA SER A 319 1.59 -1.40 5.20
C SER A 319 1.50 -2.53 4.17
N LEU A 320 1.63 -2.21 2.87
CA LEU A 320 1.71 -3.19 1.79
C LEU A 320 2.98 -4.04 1.91
N GLY A 321 4.13 -3.39 2.15
CA GLY A 321 5.40 -4.08 2.38
C GLY A 321 5.35 -5.04 3.56
N VAL A 322 4.74 -4.65 4.67
CA VAL A 322 4.52 -5.49 5.86
C VAL A 322 3.60 -6.67 5.51
N TRP A 323 2.53 -6.43 4.75
CA TRP A 323 1.61 -7.46 4.32
C TRP A 323 2.32 -8.51 3.45
N PHE A 324 3.03 -8.11 2.40
CA PHE A 324 3.78 -9.03 1.53
C PHE A 324 4.87 -9.78 2.27
N LYS A 325 5.60 -9.09 3.16
CA LYS A 325 6.62 -9.72 4.01
C LYS A 325 6.02 -10.82 4.89
N THR A 326 4.87 -10.56 5.51
CA THR A 326 4.24 -11.46 6.47
C THR A 326 3.58 -12.65 5.77
N TYR A 327 2.82 -12.42 4.69
CA TYR A 327 1.94 -13.41 4.10
C TYR A 327 2.49 -14.08 2.85
N ILE A 328 3.57 -13.54 2.24
CA ILE A 328 4.23 -14.14 1.07
C ILE A 328 5.69 -14.45 1.38
N PHE A 329 6.51 -13.47 1.72
CA PHE A 329 7.95 -13.65 1.89
C PHE A 329 8.30 -14.71 2.94
N TYR A 330 7.79 -14.59 4.17
CA TYR A 330 8.10 -15.56 5.22
C TYR A 330 7.59 -16.98 4.93
N PRO A 331 6.35 -17.21 4.46
CA PRO A 331 5.91 -18.54 4.07
C PRO A 331 6.77 -19.18 2.99
N VAL A 332 7.17 -18.40 1.95
CA VAL A 332 8.03 -18.90 0.88
C VAL A 332 9.45 -19.18 1.37
N SER A 333 10.02 -18.30 2.20
CA SER A 333 11.37 -18.48 2.76
C SER A 333 11.46 -19.74 3.65
N MET A 334 10.37 -20.14 4.30
CA MET A 334 10.28 -21.37 5.11
C MET A 334 9.79 -22.59 4.33
N SER A 335 9.54 -22.46 3.03
CA SER A 335 9.00 -23.51 2.16
C SER A 335 10.00 -24.64 1.90
N GLY A 336 9.50 -25.74 1.33
CA GLY A 336 10.31 -26.84 0.86
C GLY A 336 11.34 -26.45 -0.20
N LEU A 337 10.99 -25.48 -1.07
CA LEU A 337 11.89 -24.96 -2.14
C LEU A 337 13.14 -24.28 -1.53
N SER A 338 12.94 -23.35 -0.57
CA SER A 338 14.04 -22.66 0.10
C SER A 338 14.91 -23.63 0.92
N LYS A 339 14.27 -24.60 1.58
CA LYS A 339 15.00 -25.67 2.30
C LYS A 339 15.81 -26.57 1.36
N LYS A 340 15.26 -26.91 0.18
CA LYS A 340 15.97 -27.68 -0.87
C LYS A 340 17.20 -26.93 -1.36
N TRP A 341 17.06 -25.62 -1.64
CA TRP A 341 18.20 -24.78 -2.00
C TRP A 341 19.29 -24.78 -0.92
N GLY A 342 18.92 -24.55 0.35
CA GLY A 342 19.86 -24.57 1.47
C GLY A 342 20.63 -25.89 1.61
N LYS A 343 20.00 -27.05 1.27
CA LYS A 343 20.68 -28.35 1.22
C LYS A 343 21.65 -28.47 0.03
N ILE A 344 21.24 -28.02 -1.17
CA ILE A 344 22.06 -28.07 -2.39
C ILE A 344 23.30 -27.18 -2.25
N ALA A 345 23.12 -25.97 -1.71
CA ALA A 345 24.18 -24.98 -1.57
C ALA A 345 25.22 -25.33 -0.49
N ARG A 346 24.87 -26.20 0.47
CA ARG A 346 25.74 -26.55 1.60
C ARG A 346 27.06 -27.17 1.13
N GLY A 347 28.18 -26.49 1.42
CA GLY A 347 29.53 -26.91 1.04
C GLY A 347 29.90 -26.73 -0.42
N LYS A 348 28.94 -26.31 -1.29
CA LYS A 348 29.16 -26.12 -2.73
C LYS A 348 29.15 -24.67 -3.18
N VAL A 349 28.47 -23.81 -2.42
CA VAL A 349 28.27 -22.41 -2.77
C VAL A 349 28.72 -21.55 -1.58
N ASN A 350 29.32 -20.39 -1.85
CA ASN A 350 29.72 -19.47 -0.80
C ASN A 350 28.50 -18.96 -0.01
N LYS A 351 28.70 -18.57 1.26
CA LYS A 351 27.63 -18.14 2.17
C LYS A 351 26.86 -16.93 1.66
N HIS A 352 27.54 -15.99 0.99
CA HIS A 352 26.91 -14.79 0.45
C HIS A 352 25.94 -15.15 -0.69
N LEU A 353 26.40 -15.89 -1.70
CA LEU A 353 25.55 -16.31 -2.82
C LEU A 353 24.41 -17.22 -2.37
N THR A 354 24.66 -18.11 -1.38
CA THR A 354 23.60 -18.94 -0.79
C THR A 354 22.47 -18.07 -0.21
N ARG A 355 22.82 -16.98 0.49
CA ARG A 355 21.86 -16.02 1.07
C ARG A 355 21.13 -15.24 -0.04
N VAL A 356 21.85 -14.76 -1.06
CA VAL A 356 21.26 -13.99 -2.16
C VAL A 356 20.21 -14.82 -2.90
N VAL A 357 20.52 -16.05 -3.27
CA VAL A 357 19.56 -16.93 -3.98
C VAL A 357 18.39 -17.31 -3.09
N ALA A 358 18.60 -17.58 -1.81
CA ALA A 358 17.51 -17.84 -0.86
C ALA A 358 16.57 -16.63 -0.75
N SER A 359 17.13 -15.41 -0.72
CA SER A 359 16.35 -14.17 -0.72
C SER A 359 15.60 -13.98 -2.04
N ALA A 360 16.26 -14.23 -3.19
CA ALA A 360 15.64 -14.12 -4.51
C ALA A 360 14.43 -15.07 -4.65
N ILE A 361 14.54 -16.33 -4.21
CA ILE A 361 13.41 -17.29 -4.19
C ILE A 361 12.20 -16.72 -3.44
N ALA A 362 12.41 -16.04 -2.31
CA ALA A 362 11.32 -15.49 -1.51
C ALA A 362 10.82 -14.13 -2.03
N LEU A 363 11.69 -13.31 -2.65
CA LEU A 363 11.35 -12.00 -3.19
C LEU A 363 10.61 -12.06 -4.52
N LEU A 364 10.91 -13.05 -5.38
CA LEU A 364 10.27 -13.15 -6.70
C LEU A 364 8.73 -13.13 -6.62
N PRO A 365 8.06 -14.02 -5.85
CA PRO A 365 6.61 -13.96 -5.75
C PRO A 365 6.09 -12.68 -5.09
N VAL A 366 6.85 -12.06 -4.18
CA VAL A 366 6.49 -10.76 -3.59
C VAL A 366 6.39 -9.69 -4.66
N TRP A 367 7.41 -9.56 -5.50
CA TRP A 367 7.47 -8.52 -6.51
C TRP A 367 6.52 -8.76 -7.70
N LEU A 368 6.30 -10.01 -8.08
CA LEU A 368 5.26 -10.35 -9.07
C LEU A 368 3.85 -10.01 -8.54
N CYS A 369 3.57 -10.35 -7.28
CA CYS A 369 2.30 -9.97 -6.66
C CYS A 369 2.17 -8.46 -6.46
N ASN A 370 3.27 -7.75 -6.20
CA ASN A 370 3.28 -6.28 -6.09
C ASN A 370 2.89 -5.64 -7.42
N GLY A 371 3.54 -6.04 -8.53
CA GLY A 371 3.18 -5.54 -9.85
C GLY A 371 1.73 -5.84 -10.22
N LEU A 372 1.28 -7.07 -10.03
CA LEU A 372 -0.11 -7.45 -10.26
C LEU A 372 -1.10 -6.66 -9.38
N TRP A 373 -0.77 -6.37 -8.14
CA TRP A 373 -1.64 -5.63 -7.22
C TRP A 373 -1.96 -4.22 -7.74
N HIS A 374 -0.99 -3.55 -8.35
CA HIS A 374 -1.20 -2.23 -8.94
C HIS A 374 -2.21 -2.25 -10.10
N GLY A 375 -2.28 -3.33 -10.87
CA GLY A 375 -3.32 -3.45 -11.89
C GLY A 375 -2.98 -4.40 -13.04
N PRO A 376 -3.95 -4.62 -13.94
CA PRO A 376 -3.83 -5.52 -15.07
C PRO A 376 -3.12 -4.86 -16.26
N LYS A 377 -1.85 -4.46 -16.09
CA LYS A 377 -1.02 -3.87 -17.16
C LYS A 377 0.37 -4.51 -17.17
N TRP A 378 0.93 -4.68 -18.36
CA TRP A 378 2.31 -5.19 -18.52
C TRP A 378 3.36 -4.25 -17.93
N THR A 379 3.11 -2.94 -17.89
CA THR A 379 3.99 -1.95 -17.24
C THR A 379 4.11 -2.21 -15.75
N TYR A 380 3.02 -2.56 -15.07
CA TYR A 380 3.04 -2.91 -13.64
C TYR A 380 3.73 -4.24 -13.36
N ILE A 381 3.55 -5.25 -14.24
CA ILE A 381 4.28 -6.51 -14.12
C ILE A 381 5.80 -6.26 -14.29
N PHE A 382 6.16 -5.45 -15.28
CA PHE A 382 7.55 -5.04 -15.51
C PHE A 382 8.11 -4.27 -14.30
N TYR A 383 7.36 -3.34 -13.73
CA TYR A 383 7.71 -2.61 -12.50
C TYR A 383 8.08 -3.57 -11.35
N GLY A 384 7.26 -4.60 -11.12
CA GLY A 384 7.57 -5.64 -10.13
C GLY A 384 8.87 -6.39 -10.46
N VAL A 385 9.05 -6.82 -11.72
CA VAL A 385 10.27 -7.51 -12.16
C VAL A 385 11.49 -6.60 -12.04
N PHE A 386 11.37 -5.32 -12.41
CA PHE A 386 12.44 -4.32 -12.31
C PHE A 386 12.95 -4.20 -10.87
N TYR A 387 12.07 -4.00 -9.89
CA TYR A 387 12.50 -3.89 -8.49
C TYR A 387 13.02 -5.22 -7.91
N PHE A 388 12.47 -6.35 -8.33
CA PHE A 388 13.03 -7.64 -7.99
C PHE A 388 14.49 -7.74 -8.45
N VAL A 389 14.76 -7.43 -9.72
CA VAL A 389 16.11 -7.49 -10.29
C VAL A 389 17.06 -6.50 -9.59
N VAL A 390 16.63 -5.25 -9.41
CA VAL A 390 17.43 -4.22 -8.73
C VAL A 390 17.81 -4.64 -7.32
N ILE A 391 16.85 -5.12 -6.52
CA ILE A 391 17.10 -5.51 -5.12
C ILE A 391 18.04 -6.73 -5.05
N VAL A 392 17.85 -7.72 -5.93
CA VAL A 392 18.73 -8.90 -5.98
C VAL A 392 20.14 -8.49 -6.41
N LEU A 393 20.28 -7.59 -7.40
CA LEU A 393 21.58 -7.05 -7.82
C LEU A 393 22.24 -6.24 -6.70
N GLU A 394 21.51 -5.38 -5.99
CA GLU A 394 22.07 -4.65 -4.84
C GLU A 394 22.59 -5.61 -3.76
N LEU A 395 21.85 -6.70 -3.47
CA LEU A 395 22.30 -7.73 -2.53
C LEU A 395 23.54 -8.48 -3.05
N LEU A 396 23.57 -8.82 -4.33
CA LEU A 396 24.67 -9.55 -4.96
C LEU A 396 25.97 -8.73 -4.96
N LEU A 397 25.85 -7.44 -5.28
CA LEU A 397 26.98 -6.51 -5.43
C LEU A 397 27.42 -5.87 -4.09
N GLU A 398 26.75 -6.16 -2.98
CA GLU A 398 27.09 -5.60 -1.66
C GLU A 398 28.59 -5.77 -1.29
N PRO A 399 29.22 -6.97 -1.45
CA PRO A 399 30.64 -7.12 -1.12
C PRO A 399 31.59 -6.32 -2.03
N VAL A 400 31.19 -6.12 -3.29
CA VAL A 400 31.97 -5.29 -4.25
C VAL A 400 31.96 -3.83 -3.79
N GLY A 401 30.77 -3.32 -3.43
CA GLY A 401 30.64 -1.97 -2.88
C GLY A 401 31.45 -1.77 -1.60
N ASP A 402 31.42 -2.74 -0.68
CA ASP A 402 32.20 -2.71 0.54
C ASP A 402 33.71 -2.75 0.26
N GLY A 403 34.14 -3.53 -0.75
CA GLY A 403 35.53 -3.59 -1.23
C GLY A 403 36.01 -2.25 -1.79
N ILE A 404 35.16 -1.56 -2.59
CA ILE A 404 35.49 -0.24 -3.14
C ILE A 404 35.65 0.78 -2.00
N LEU A 405 34.70 0.84 -1.05
CA LEU A 405 34.77 1.77 0.08
C LEU A 405 36.03 1.57 0.93
N LYS A 406 36.43 0.32 1.18
CA LYS A 406 37.68 -0.01 1.86
C LYS A 406 38.91 0.48 1.08
N ARG A 407 38.93 0.32 -0.24
CA ARG A 407 40.06 0.72 -1.10
C ARG A 407 40.26 2.24 -1.13
N ILE A 408 39.16 3.02 -1.05
CA ILE A 408 39.21 4.49 -0.98
C ILE A 408 39.23 5.03 0.47
N HIS A 409 39.52 4.16 1.44
CA HIS A 409 39.64 4.49 2.88
C HIS A 409 38.44 5.25 3.46
N THR A 410 37.21 4.82 3.06
CA THR A 410 35.96 5.42 3.55
C THR A 410 34.95 4.36 4.01
N SER A 411 33.85 4.78 4.60
CA SER A 411 32.81 3.88 5.12
C SER A 411 31.41 4.26 4.64
N LYS A 412 30.43 3.37 4.88
CA LYS A 412 29.01 3.62 4.59
C LYS A 412 28.40 4.77 5.41
N GLU A 413 29.05 5.18 6.51
CA GLU A 413 28.60 6.27 7.42
C GLU A 413 29.07 7.65 6.92
N ASN A 414 30.01 7.70 5.98
CA ASN A 414 30.49 8.95 5.41
C ASN A 414 29.35 9.72 4.75
N LYS A 415 29.25 11.04 5.03
CA LYS A 415 28.16 11.89 4.53
C LYS A 415 28.12 11.96 3.01
N VAL A 416 29.28 12.08 2.35
CA VAL A 416 29.34 12.14 0.87
C VAL A 416 28.90 10.82 0.25
N VAL A 417 29.38 9.69 0.80
CA VAL A 417 28.94 8.35 0.38
C VAL A 417 27.42 8.19 0.53
N ASN A 418 26.85 8.68 1.63
CA ASN A 418 25.40 8.64 1.84
C ASN A 418 24.64 9.46 0.81
N VAL A 419 25.10 10.67 0.47
CA VAL A 419 24.48 11.49 -0.59
C VAL A 419 24.53 10.76 -1.94
N ILE A 420 25.68 10.20 -2.33
CA ILE A 420 25.83 9.44 -3.58
C ILE A 420 24.85 8.24 -3.61
N ARG A 421 24.72 7.53 -2.48
CA ARG A 421 23.79 6.40 -2.36
C ARG A 421 22.32 6.84 -2.49
N ILE A 422 21.95 7.98 -1.92
CA ILE A 422 20.60 8.56 -2.04
C ILE A 422 20.35 8.93 -3.51
N LEU A 423 21.28 9.64 -4.17
CA LEU A 423 21.14 10.04 -5.58
C LEU A 423 21.03 8.81 -6.52
N LYS A 424 21.87 7.78 -6.29
CA LYS A 424 21.74 6.50 -6.99
C LYS A 424 20.33 5.92 -6.80
N THR A 425 19.81 5.95 -5.58
CA THR A 425 18.47 5.42 -5.28
C THR A 425 17.39 6.22 -5.98
N TRP A 426 17.51 7.53 -6.07
CA TRP A 426 16.57 8.38 -6.84
C TRP A 426 16.54 7.99 -8.31
N ILE A 427 17.69 7.78 -8.95
CA ILE A 427 17.75 7.33 -10.35
C ILE A 427 16.99 6.02 -10.53
N ILE A 428 17.19 5.04 -9.63
CA ILE A 428 16.46 3.78 -9.65
C ILE A 428 14.94 3.99 -9.53
N ILE A 429 14.53 4.84 -8.58
CA ILE A 429 13.10 5.10 -8.35
C ILE A 429 12.49 5.81 -9.55
N PHE A 430 13.07 6.90 -10.03
CA PHE A 430 12.57 7.64 -11.20
C PHE A 430 12.49 6.76 -12.46
N THR A 431 13.43 5.84 -12.63
CA THR A 431 13.34 4.85 -13.71
C THR A 431 12.16 3.89 -13.52
N GLY A 432 11.93 3.40 -12.31
CA GLY A 432 10.78 2.55 -12.00
C GLY A 432 9.46 3.28 -12.25
N GLU A 433 9.34 4.50 -11.74
CA GLU A 433 8.12 5.32 -11.85
C GLU A 433 7.85 5.76 -13.30
N LEU A 434 8.89 5.95 -14.13
CA LEU A 434 8.73 6.16 -15.57
C LEU A 434 7.95 5.00 -16.21
N PHE A 435 8.32 3.75 -15.92
CA PHE A 435 7.59 2.58 -16.44
C PHE A 435 6.22 2.39 -15.80
N PHE A 436 6.05 2.77 -14.55
CA PHE A 436 4.76 2.69 -13.85
C PHE A 436 3.71 3.55 -14.54
N GLN A 437 4.06 4.78 -14.92
CA GLN A 437 3.15 5.75 -15.55
C GLN A 437 3.06 5.58 -17.07
N ALA A 438 4.07 5.02 -17.72
CA ALA A 438 4.10 4.88 -19.17
C ALA A 438 2.85 4.19 -19.72
N TYR A 439 2.31 4.70 -20.84
CA TYR A 439 1.15 4.14 -21.52
C TYR A 439 1.31 2.64 -21.86
N SER A 440 2.51 2.24 -22.28
CA SER A 440 2.87 0.86 -22.58
C SER A 440 4.35 0.59 -22.29
N LEU A 441 4.75 -0.69 -22.24
CA LEU A 441 6.17 -1.05 -22.12
C LEU A 441 7.02 -0.50 -23.27
N LYS A 442 6.49 -0.56 -24.50
CA LYS A 442 7.17 -0.03 -25.69
C LYS A 442 7.43 1.48 -25.52
N GLU A 443 6.44 2.20 -25.03
CA GLU A 443 6.55 3.64 -24.78
C GLU A 443 7.56 3.94 -23.66
N GLY A 444 7.52 3.23 -22.55
CA GLY A 444 8.49 3.37 -21.46
C GLY A 444 9.93 3.15 -21.93
N PHE A 445 10.19 2.11 -22.75
CA PHE A 445 11.51 1.89 -23.33
C PHE A 445 11.90 2.96 -24.36
N ARG A 446 10.95 3.47 -25.17
CA ARG A 446 11.17 4.58 -26.08
C ARG A 446 11.61 5.82 -25.30
N MET A 447 10.84 6.23 -24.28
CA MET A 447 11.16 7.39 -23.44
C MET A 447 12.55 7.24 -22.83
N LEU A 448 12.87 6.08 -22.25
CA LEU A 448 14.18 5.81 -21.65
C LEU A 448 15.32 5.94 -22.67
N GLY A 449 15.13 5.43 -23.89
CA GLY A 449 16.10 5.55 -24.98
C GLY A 449 16.25 7.00 -25.49
N ASP A 450 15.17 7.76 -25.46
CA ASP A 450 15.14 9.13 -25.96
C ASP A 450 15.75 10.16 -24.99
N ILE A 451 16.16 9.77 -23.77
CA ILE A 451 16.84 10.68 -22.82
C ILE A 451 18.07 11.34 -23.46
N GLY A 452 18.86 10.59 -24.25
CA GLY A 452 20.05 11.12 -24.91
C GLY A 452 19.78 12.04 -26.11
N HIS A 453 18.56 12.03 -26.65
CA HIS A 453 18.21 12.77 -27.86
C HIS A 453 17.80 14.22 -27.55
N GLY A 454 18.70 15.16 -27.80
CA GLY A 454 18.43 16.58 -27.60
C GLY A 454 18.34 16.98 -26.11
N PHE A 455 19.10 16.32 -25.25
CA PHE A 455 19.13 16.62 -23.80
C PHE A 455 19.61 18.06 -23.56
N LYS A 456 18.73 18.88 -23.04
CA LYS A 456 19.00 20.28 -22.71
C LYS A 456 18.42 20.60 -21.35
N ILE A 457 19.28 20.64 -20.32
CA ILE A 457 18.85 21.03 -18.96
C ILE A 457 18.36 22.48 -18.89
N SER A 458 18.73 23.31 -19.88
CA SER A 458 18.26 24.69 -20.02
C SER A 458 16.74 24.81 -20.15
N SER A 459 16.05 23.73 -20.52
CA SER A 459 14.57 23.66 -20.55
C SER A 459 13.91 24.03 -19.22
N LEU A 460 14.63 23.98 -18.10
CA LEU A 460 14.14 24.44 -16.79
C LEU A 460 14.04 25.96 -16.67
N TRP A 461 14.80 26.73 -17.44
CA TRP A 461 14.86 28.20 -17.30
C TRP A 461 14.76 29.00 -18.62
N ASN A 462 14.70 28.31 -19.76
CA ASN A 462 14.53 28.96 -21.06
C ASN A 462 13.05 29.21 -21.45
N GLY A 463 12.12 28.80 -20.57
CA GLY A 463 10.68 28.92 -20.82
C GLY A 463 10.01 27.61 -21.28
N ASP A 464 10.76 26.58 -21.68
CA ASP A 464 10.17 25.30 -22.12
C ASP A 464 9.26 24.70 -21.03
N ALA A 465 9.66 24.78 -19.75
CA ALA A 465 8.85 24.29 -18.63
C ALA A 465 7.46 24.95 -18.51
N LEU A 466 7.30 26.17 -19.03
CA LEU A 466 6.00 26.87 -19.04
C LEU A 466 5.06 26.32 -20.13
N THR A 467 5.57 25.52 -21.05
CA THR A 467 4.76 24.84 -22.09
C THR A 467 4.17 23.52 -21.61
N TRP A 468 4.53 23.07 -20.41
CA TRP A 468 4.05 21.78 -19.85
C TRP A 468 2.68 21.89 -19.16
N GLY A 469 1.90 22.92 -19.46
CA GLY A 469 0.54 23.10 -18.92
C GLY A 469 0.48 23.78 -17.55
N LEU A 470 1.60 24.34 -17.06
CA LEU A 470 1.71 25.10 -15.83
C LEU A 470 2.30 26.48 -16.12
N ASP A 471 1.75 27.52 -15.51
CA ASP A 471 2.32 28.87 -15.57
C ASP A 471 3.43 29.08 -14.54
N LEU A 472 4.04 30.26 -14.55
CA LEU A 472 5.12 30.61 -13.62
C LEU A 472 4.65 30.60 -12.16
N TYR A 473 3.42 31.02 -11.88
CA TYR A 473 2.87 31.08 -10.53
C TYR A 473 2.59 29.68 -10.01
N ASP A 474 2.11 28.77 -10.86
CA ASP A 474 1.95 27.35 -10.53
C ASP A 474 3.27 26.73 -10.10
N TRP A 475 4.34 26.94 -10.88
CA TRP A 475 5.68 26.44 -10.54
C TRP A 475 6.22 27.02 -9.23
N LEU A 476 5.98 28.31 -8.96
CA LEU A 476 6.39 28.95 -7.71
C LEU A 476 5.64 28.36 -6.51
N VAL A 477 4.34 28.14 -6.61
CA VAL A 477 3.54 27.53 -5.54
C VAL A 477 4.03 26.11 -5.27
N VAL A 478 4.21 25.29 -6.30
CA VAL A 478 4.75 23.93 -6.16
C VAL A 478 6.13 23.95 -5.49
N LEU A 479 7.04 24.79 -5.97
CA LEU A 479 8.41 24.87 -5.44
C LEU A 479 8.44 25.27 -3.95
N ILE A 480 7.69 26.32 -3.58
CA ILE A 480 7.62 26.80 -2.19
C ILE A 480 7.05 25.69 -1.29
N MET A 481 5.96 25.06 -1.72
CA MET A 481 5.33 24.02 -0.90
C MET A 481 6.14 22.73 -0.84
N LEU A 482 6.88 22.37 -1.89
CA LEU A 482 7.85 21.27 -1.84
C LEU A 482 8.99 21.55 -0.85
N ILE A 483 9.51 22.78 -0.80
CA ILE A 483 10.51 23.17 0.20
C ILE A 483 9.94 22.99 1.61
N VAL A 484 8.71 23.43 1.87
CA VAL A 484 8.05 23.23 3.17
C VAL A 484 7.93 21.74 3.50
N VAL A 485 7.48 20.90 2.55
CA VAL A 485 7.39 19.45 2.75
C VAL A 485 8.76 18.82 3.02
N ILE A 486 9.80 19.23 2.31
CA ILE A 486 11.18 18.75 2.54
C ILE A 486 11.65 19.11 3.94
N ILE A 487 11.46 20.35 4.38
CA ILE A 487 11.82 20.80 5.74
C ILE A 487 11.09 19.96 6.80
N ILE A 488 9.79 19.80 6.66
CA ILE A 488 8.97 18.97 7.57
C ILE A 488 9.46 17.52 7.59
N ASN A 489 9.78 16.94 6.43
CA ASN A 489 10.31 15.58 6.35
C ASN A 489 11.69 15.44 7.01
N LEU A 490 12.56 16.44 6.87
CA LEU A 490 13.86 16.44 7.55
C LEU A 490 13.73 16.56 9.09
N ILE A 491 12.74 17.32 9.57
CA ILE A 491 12.41 17.42 11.00
C ILE A 491 11.86 16.07 11.50
N ARG A 492 10.95 15.45 10.75
CA ARG A 492 10.38 14.12 11.08
C ARG A 492 11.44 13.00 11.05
N GLU A 493 12.44 13.07 10.18
CA GLU A 493 13.55 12.10 10.16
C GLU A 493 14.39 12.16 11.44
N LYS A 494 14.44 13.31 12.13
CA LYS A 494 15.06 13.46 13.45
C LYS A 494 14.18 12.94 14.60
N GLY A 495 13.02 12.33 14.31
CA GLY A 495 12.12 11.73 15.29
C GLY A 495 11.09 12.70 15.90
N VAL A 496 10.94 13.90 15.34
CA VAL A 496 9.93 14.86 15.82
C VAL A 496 8.56 14.53 15.24
N ASP A 497 7.58 14.30 16.09
CA ASP A 497 6.15 14.21 15.73
C ASP A 497 5.58 15.64 15.63
N ILE A 498 5.31 16.13 14.42
CA ILE A 498 4.86 17.50 14.17
C ILE A 498 3.52 17.81 14.82
N PRO A 499 2.46 16.98 14.68
CA PRO A 499 1.21 17.19 15.40
C PRO A 499 1.38 17.28 16.92
N ASP A 500 2.24 16.45 17.49
CA ASP A 500 2.54 16.47 18.93
C ASP A 500 3.31 17.72 19.33
N ALA A 501 4.34 18.07 18.57
CA ALA A 501 5.12 19.29 18.80
C ALA A 501 4.25 20.55 18.71
N LEU A 502 3.24 20.57 17.83
CA LEU A 502 2.28 21.68 17.71
C LEU A 502 1.39 21.80 18.95
N LEU A 503 0.93 20.69 19.54
CA LEU A 503 0.12 20.70 20.75
C LEU A 503 0.79 21.38 21.94
N HIS A 504 2.12 21.28 22.03
CA HIS A 504 2.90 21.89 23.12
C HIS A 504 3.26 23.37 22.87
N ARG A 505 2.77 23.98 21.77
CA ARG A 505 2.98 25.40 21.49
C ARG A 505 1.87 26.28 22.07
N PRO A 506 2.13 27.57 22.31
CA PRO A 506 1.12 28.52 22.73
C PRO A 506 -0.10 28.50 21.80
N LEU A 507 -1.29 28.67 22.39
CA LEU A 507 -2.58 28.57 21.66
C LEU A 507 -2.62 29.47 20.42
N VAL A 508 -2.15 30.71 20.54
CA VAL A 508 -2.09 31.69 19.44
C VAL A 508 -1.27 31.16 18.27
N LEU A 509 -0.07 30.62 18.55
CA LEU A 509 0.78 30.07 17.51
C LEU A 509 0.17 28.84 16.82
N ARG A 510 -0.50 27.96 17.61
CA ARG A 510 -1.21 26.81 17.05
C ARG A 510 -2.28 27.25 16.06
N TRP A 511 -3.15 28.18 16.47
CA TRP A 511 -4.22 28.70 15.62
C TRP A 511 -3.66 29.44 14.41
N ALA A 512 -2.62 30.24 14.57
CA ALA A 512 -1.98 30.95 13.46
C ALA A 512 -1.45 29.98 12.40
N LEU A 513 -0.76 28.89 12.80
CA LEU A 513 -0.23 27.89 11.87
C LEU A 513 -1.35 27.07 11.18
N LEU A 514 -2.40 26.68 11.92
CA LEU A 514 -3.52 25.96 11.35
C LEU A 514 -4.34 26.84 10.37
N LEU A 515 -4.61 28.09 10.74
CA LEU A 515 -5.29 29.03 9.86
C LEU A 515 -4.46 29.37 8.62
N MET A 516 -3.14 29.57 8.78
CA MET A 516 -2.24 29.75 7.64
C MET A 516 -2.30 28.56 6.67
N LEU A 517 -2.29 27.33 7.18
CA LEU A 517 -2.39 26.13 6.34
C LEU A 517 -3.75 26.05 5.63
N LEU A 518 -4.85 26.39 6.33
CA LEU A 518 -6.19 26.47 5.72
C LEU A 518 -6.25 27.56 4.63
N MET A 519 -5.65 28.73 4.88
CA MET A 519 -5.56 29.80 3.87
C MET A 519 -4.75 29.36 2.64
N VAL A 520 -3.64 28.65 2.83
CA VAL A 520 -2.85 28.10 1.71
C VAL A 520 -3.72 27.15 0.87
N ILE A 521 -4.47 26.25 1.51
CA ILE A 521 -5.37 25.34 0.80
C ILE A 521 -6.46 26.12 0.06
N THR A 522 -7.08 27.10 0.73
CA THR A 522 -8.20 27.87 0.16
C THR A 522 -7.76 28.75 -1.03
N ILE A 523 -6.57 29.33 -0.96
CA ILE A 523 -6.07 30.26 -2.00
C ILE A 523 -5.40 29.50 -3.16
N PHE A 524 -4.62 28.46 -2.83
CA PHE A 524 -3.76 27.77 -3.80
C PHE A 524 -4.21 26.35 -4.14
N GLY A 525 -5.29 25.83 -3.57
CA GLY A 525 -5.79 24.50 -3.88
C GLY A 525 -6.41 24.44 -5.28
N CYS A 526 -6.17 23.36 -6.02
CA CYS A 526 -6.80 23.08 -7.31
C CYS A 526 -8.19 22.47 -7.08
N TYR A 527 -9.24 23.30 -7.02
CA TYR A 527 -10.63 22.87 -6.85
C TYR A 527 -11.61 23.91 -7.41
N GLY A 528 -12.85 23.50 -7.69
CA GLY A 528 -13.89 24.37 -8.21
C GLY A 528 -13.85 24.58 -9.72
N PRO A 529 -14.64 25.54 -10.24
CA PRO A 529 -14.72 25.81 -11.68
C PRO A 529 -13.35 26.18 -12.27
N GLY A 530 -12.98 25.53 -13.37
CA GLY A 530 -11.70 25.79 -14.06
C GLY A 530 -10.59 24.78 -13.73
N PHE A 531 -10.79 23.89 -12.75
CA PHE A 531 -9.86 22.79 -12.47
C PHE A 531 -10.50 21.45 -12.87
N GLU A 532 -9.71 20.60 -13.51
CA GLU A 532 -10.11 19.20 -13.73
C GLU A 532 -10.00 18.41 -12.43
N GLU A 533 -11.01 17.59 -12.15
CA GLU A 533 -10.96 16.70 -10.99
C GLU A 533 -9.96 15.58 -11.22
N VAL A 534 -8.97 15.46 -10.36
CA VAL A 534 -7.97 14.39 -10.37
C VAL A 534 -8.34 13.36 -9.31
N ASP A 535 -8.67 12.15 -9.76
CA ASP A 535 -8.91 11.03 -8.85
C ASP A 535 -7.65 10.69 -8.04
N LEU A 536 -7.83 10.09 -6.86
CA LEU A 536 -6.72 9.52 -6.12
C LEU A 536 -6.08 8.40 -6.95
N ILE A 537 -4.76 8.32 -6.94
CA ILE A 537 -4.01 7.39 -7.81
C ILE A 537 -4.51 5.96 -7.67
N TYR A 538 -4.83 5.51 -6.45
CA TYR A 538 -5.32 4.15 -6.21
C TYR A 538 -6.85 4.00 -6.20
N ALA A 539 -7.62 5.07 -6.35
CA ALA A 539 -9.09 4.98 -6.44
C ALA A 539 -9.58 4.41 -7.77
N GLY A 540 -8.77 4.52 -8.83
CA GLY A 540 -9.05 4.01 -10.18
C GLY A 540 -8.50 2.60 -10.46
N PHE A 541 -7.88 1.94 -9.48
CA PHE A 541 -7.26 0.62 -9.64
C PHE A 541 -8.14 -0.54 -9.24
#